data_317eb59efb10aa8c0e820f729ee3d4e9
#
_entry.id   317eb59efb10aa8c0e820f729ee3d4e9
#
_cell.length_a   1.000
_cell.length_b   1.000
_cell.length_c   1.000
_cell.angle_alpha   90.00
_cell.angle_beta   90.00
_cell.angle_gamma   90.00
#
_symmetry.space_group_name_H-M   'P 1'
#
loop_
_entity.id
_entity.type
_entity.pdbx_description
1 polymer ?
#
loop_
_entity_poly.entity_id
_entity_poly.type
_entity_poly.pdbx_seq_one_letter_code
_entity_poly.pdbx_strand_id
1 'polypeptide(L)'
;MRAEELWKAYCEKENIDVDTPYSAWGFGDAPDQLADLVLKGIKTATASAYDLYFMEGEEEPLPQPGDYSIILDSKDEAICIIQTTKTTVVPFNEVSEEHAYKEGEGDRSLAYWRMVHEEFFTKEFEETKIEFNGQTRILCEEFQVVYDCTTTYQKISSPL
;
A
#
# COMPACT_ATOMS: atom_id res chain seq x y z
N MET A 1 14.93 -2.08 11.19
CA MET A 1 13.90 -2.38 12.19
C MET A 1 12.87 -3.34 11.59
N ARG A 2 12.51 -4.34 12.34
CA ARG A 2 11.52 -5.32 11.88
C ARG A 2 10.10 -4.79 12.06
N ALA A 3 9.15 -5.39 11.32
CA ALA A 3 7.77 -4.97 11.36
C ALA A 3 7.19 -4.98 12.79
N GLU A 4 7.38 -6.07 13.53
CA GLU A 4 6.84 -6.16 14.89
C GLU A 4 7.47 -5.16 15.86
N GLU A 5 8.70 -4.75 15.62
CA GLU A 5 9.33 -3.72 16.43
C GLU A 5 8.70 -2.35 16.21
N LEU A 6 8.47 -2.01 14.93
CA LEU A 6 7.83 -0.74 14.59
C LEU A 6 6.38 -0.71 15.09
N TRP A 7 5.66 -1.83 14.93
CA TRP A 7 4.29 -1.95 15.42
C TRP A 7 4.19 -1.73 16.92
N LYS A 8 5.08 -2.39 17.67
CA LYS A 8 5.10 -2.27 19.12
C LYS A 8 5.36 -0.81 19.57
N ALA A 9 6.30 -0.13 18.92
CA ALA A 9 6.60 1.27 19.21
C ALA A 9 5.40 2.17 18.98
N TYR A 10 4.69 1.95 17.85
CA TYR A 10 3.48 2.71 17.53
C TYR A 10 2.37 2.47 18.55
N CYS A 11 2.13 1.21 18.89
CA CYS A 11 1.08 0.86 19.85
C CYS A 11 1.36 1.46 21.23
N GLU A 12 2.60 1.48 21.68
CA GLU A 12 2.98 2.12 22.94
C GLU A 12 2.72 3.62 22.91
N LYS A 13 3.08 4.27 21.80
CA LYS A 13 2.91 5.72 21.65
C LYS A 13 1.43 6.11 21.66
N GLU A 14 0.60 5.37 20.94
CA GLU A 14 -0.81 5.72 20.75
C GLU A 14 -1.77 5.00 21.69
N ASN A 15 -1.24 4.20 22.59
CA ASN A 15 -2.03 3.40 23.54
C ASN A 15 -3.04 2.49 22.80
N ILE A 16 -2.52 1.78 21.80
CA ILE A 16 -3.27 0.81 21.02
C ILE A 16 -2.86 -0.59 21.47
N ASP A 17 -3.83 -1.51 21.52
CA ASP A 17 -3.56 -2.90 21.87
C ASP A 17 -2.61 -3.51 20.84
N VAL A 18 -1.49 -4.06 21.29
CA VAL A 18 -0.47 -4.67 20.42
C VAL A 18 -1.02 -5.86 19.64
N ASP A 19 -2.11 -6.47 20.10
CA ASP A 19 -2.76 -7.59 19.43
C ASP A 19 -3.71 -7.13 18.32
N THR A 20 -3.87 -5.81 18.10
CA THR A 20 -4.64 -5.30 16.98
C THR A 20 -4.02 -5.81 15.67
N PRO A 21 -4.84 -6.40 14.76
CA PRO A 21 -4.29 -6.97 13.52
C PRO A 21 -3.64 -5.92 12.61
N TYR A 22 -2.60 -6.35 11.92
CA TYR A 22 -1.96 -5.56 10.86
C TYR A 22 -1.41 -6.51 9.80
N SER A 23 -1.13 -5.96 8.62
CA SER A 23 -0.41 -6.66 7.55
C SER A 23 0.96 -6.02 7.34
N ALA A 24 1.94 -6.77 6.85
CA ALA A 24 3.25 -6.23 6.52
C ALA A 24 3.60 -6.66 5.09
N TRP A 25 3.91 -5.68 4.23
CA TRP A 25 4.17 -5.96 2.81
C TRP A 25 4.94 -4.81 2.16
N GLY A 26 5.57 -5.12 1.03
CA GLY A 26 6.26 -4.13 0.21
C GLY A 26 5.53 -3.89 -1.10
N PHE A 27 5.70 -2.70 -1.66
CA PHE A 27 5.11 -2.37 -2.96
C PHE A 27 5.82 -3.12 -4.09
N GLY A 28 5.06 -3.65 -5.00
CA GLY A 28 5.36 -4.38 -6.22
C GLY A 28 6.80 -4.34 -6.77
N ASP A 29 6.98 -3.77 -7.97
CA ASP A 29 8.25 -3.86 -8.69
C ASP A 29 9.36 -2.94 -8.16
N ALA A 30 9.03 -1.93 -7.36
CA ALA A 30 10.00 -0.94 -6.88
C ALA A 30 9.74 -0.59 -5.41
N PRO A 31 9.88 -1.55 -4.48
CA PRO A 31 9.49 -1.33 -3.08
C PRO A 31 10.24 -0.18 -2.40
N ASP A 32 11.53 0.02 -2.70
CA ASP A 32 12.30 1.09 -2.07
C ASP A 32 11.84 2.47 -2.53
N GLN A 33 11.64 2.63 -3.84
CA GLN A 33 11.20 3.90 -4.40
C GLN A 33 9.79 4.26 -3.95
N LEU A 34 8.89 3.28 -3.94
CA LEU A 34 7.50 3.50 -3.56
C LEU A 34 7.35 3.80 -2.07
N ALA A 35 8.12 3.11 -1.22
CA ALA A 35 8.16 3.43 0.20
C ALA A 35 8.64 4.86 0.45
N ASP A 36 9.65 5.31 -0.31
CA ASP A 36 10.16 6.68 -0.22
C ASP A 36 9.09 7.70 -0.58
N LEU A 37 8.32 7.45 -1.63
CA LEU A 37 7.21 8.32 -2.03
C LEU A 37 6.14 8.41 -0.93
N VAL A 38 5.87 7.30 -0.24
CA VAL A 38 4.95 7.28 0.89
C VAL A 38 5.47 8.16 2.02
N LEU A 39 6.74 8.01 2.39
CA LEU A 39 7.35 8.82 3.45
C LEU A 39 7.31 10.31 3.14
N LYS A 40 7.47 10.67 1.87
CA LYS A 40 7.45 12.07 1.43
C LYS A 40 6.03 12.65 1.32
N GLY A 41 5.00 11.83 1.52
CA GLY A 41 3.62 12.27 1.38
C GLY A 41 3.17 12.44 -0.06
N ILE A 42 3.95 11.96 -1.03
CA ILE A 42 3.62 12.02 -2.46
C ILE A 42 2.67 10.89 -2.83
N LYS A 43 2.96 9.67 -2.34
CA LYS A 43 2.09 8.53 -2.58
C LYS A 43 1.13 8.36 -1.39
N THR A 44 -0.16 8.58 -1.65
CA THR A 44 -1.23 8.48 -0.64
C THR A 44 -2.34 7.52 -1.06
N ALA A 45 -2.11 6.77 -2.14
CA ALA A 45 -3.08 5.80 -2.64
C ALA A 45 -2.35 4.64 -3.32
N THR A 46 -3.03 3.51 -3.44
CA THR A 46 -2.51 2.34 -4.13
C THR A 46 -3.67 1.59 -4.79
N ALA A 47 -3.35 0.64 -5.66
CA ALA A 47 -4.34 -0.12 -6.40
C ALA A 47 -3.97 -1.60 -6.38
N SER A 48 -4.99 -2.46 -6.33
CA SER A 48 -4.81 -3.91 -6.40
C SER A 48 -5.95 -4.54 -7.19
N ALA A 49 -5.73 -5.77 -7.67
CA ALA A 49 -6.74 -6.48 -8.46
C ALA A 49 -7.79 -7.09 -7.54
N TYR A 50 -8.99 -6.53 -7.58
CA TYR A 50 -10.08 -6.91 -6.67
C TYR A 50 -10.41 -8.41 -6.75
N ASP A 51 -10.53 -8.95 -7.97
CA ASP A 51 -10.96 -10.34 -8.14
C ASP A 51 -9.95 -11.36 -7.61
N LEU A 52 -8.67 -11.00 -7.50
CA LEU A 52 -7.66 -11.91 -7.01
C LEU A 52 -7.80 -12.20 -5.50
N TYR A 53 -8.46 -11.33 -4.75
CA TYR A 53 -8.70 -11.57 -3.32
C TYR A 53 -9.67 -12.73 -3.07
N PHE A 54 -10.45 -13.09 -4.08
CA PHE A 54 -11.47 -14.15 -3.95
C PHE A 54 -11.07 -15.47 -4.58
N MET A 55 -9.82 -15.57 -5.04
CA MET A 55 -9.34 -16.81 -5.66
C MET A 55 -9.05 -17.88 -4.62
N GLU A 56 -9.24 -19.12 -5.04
CA GLU A 56 -8.93 -20.28 -4.18
C GLU A 56 -7.46 -20.26 -3.77
N GLY A 57 -7.19 -20.44 -2.49
CA GLY A 57 -5.84 -20.42 -1.94
C GLY A 57 -5.35 -19.02 -1.53
N GLU A 58 -6.13 -17.99 -1.80
CA GLU A 58 -5.78 -16.63 -1.38
C GLU A 58 -6.12 -16.44 0.09
N GLU A 59 -5.10 -16.11 0.90
CA GLU A 59 -5.28 -15.92 2.34
C GLU A 59 -5.32 -14.45 2.76
N GLU A 60 -4.95 -13.55 1.86
CA GLU A 60 -4.92 -12.13 2.18
C GLU A 60 -6.34 -11.56 2.22
N PRO A 61 -6.73 -10.93 3.34
CA PRO A 61 -8.07 -10.36 3.43
C PRO A 61 -8.22 -9.11 2.57
N LEU A 62 -9.45 -8.85 2.13
CA LEU A 62 -9.75 -7.64 1.38
C LEU A 62 -9.53 -6.41 2.27
N PRO A 63 -8.73 -5.44 1.84
CA PRO A 63 -8.49 -4.22 2.62
C PRO A 63 -9.78 -3.45 2.93
N GLN A 64 -9.85 -2.93 4.14
CA GLN A 64 -10.99 -2.17 4.65
C GLN A 64 -10.52 -0.85 5.27
N PRO A 65 -11.35 0.21 5.25
CA PRO A 65 -11.02 1.42 6.00
C PRO A 65 -10.77 1.08 7.47
N GLY A 66 -9.70 1.66 8.03
CA GLY A 66 -9.25 1.40 9.39
C GLY A 66 -8.14 0.38 9.49
N ASP A 67 -7.89 -0.40 8.45
CA ASP A 67 -6.83 -1.40 8.46
C ASP A 67 -5.45 -0.76 8.54
N TYR A 68 -4.56 -1.42 9.28
CA TYR A 68 -3.15 -1.01 9.37
C TYR A 68 -2.28 -1.89 8.49
N SER A 69 -1.30 -1.27 7.84
CA SER A 69 -0.28 -1.98 7.09
C SER A 69 1.10 -1.41 7.42
N ILE A 70 2.07 -2.28 7.54
CA ILE A 70 3.46 -1.88 7.72
C ILE A 70 4.15 -2.02 6.38
N ILE A 71 4.67 -0.92 5.86
CA ILE A 71 5.33 -0.92 4.56
C ILE A 71 6.78 -1.33 4.73
N LEU A 72 7.19 -2.31 3.95
CA LEU A 72 8.54 -2.86 3.96
C LEU A 72 9.30 -2.43 2.72
N ASP A 73 10.62 -2.30 2.86
CA ASP A 73 11.50 -2.09 1.71
C ASP A 73 11.94 -3.43 1.11
N SER A 74 12.87 -3.40 0.14
CA SER A 74 13.36 -4.61 -0.54
C SER A 74 14.12 -5.56 0.36
N LYS A 75 14.51 -5.12 1.55
CA LYS A 75 15.25 -5.93 2.53
C LYS A 75 14.37 -6.36 3.71
N ASP A 76 13.05 -6.21 3.55
CA ASP A 76 12.06 -6.48 4.59
C ASP A 76 12.22 -5.62 5.85
N GLU A 77 12.87 -4.45 5.71
CA GLU A 77 12.94 -3.47 6.79
C GLU A 77 11.63 -2.68 6.83
N ALA A 78 11.14 -2.43 8.04
CA ALA A 78 9.91 -1.66 8.24
C ALA A 78 10.19 -0.17 8.06
N ILE A 79 9.47 0.46 7.13
CA ILE A 79 9.65 1.86 6.77
C ILE A 79 8.64 2.75 7.46
N CYS A 80 7.36 2.38 7.41
CA CYS A 80 6.30 3.16 8.04
C CYS A 80 5.06 2.31 8.25
N ILE A 81 4.13 2.85 9.03
CA ILE A 81 2.80 2.26 9.22
C ILE A 81 1.80 3.18 8.56
N ILE A 82 0.96 2.62 7.70
CA ILE A 82 -0.13 3.35 7.07
C ILE A 82 -1.47 2.82 7.59
N GLN A 83 -2.47 3.67 7.55
CA GLN A 83 -3.85 3.27 7.85
C GLN A 83 -4.72 3.60 6.66
N THR A 84 -5.47 2.60 6.18
CA THR A 84 -6.40 2.76 5.07
C THR A 84 -7.54 3.66 5.51
N THR A 85 -7.83 4.69 4.71
CA THR A 85 -8.90 5.64 5.01
C THR A 85 -10.13 5.46 4.12
N LYS A 86 -9.92 4.96 2.90
CA LYS A 86 -11.01 4.81 1.92
C LYS A 86 -10.70 3.69 0.94
N THR A 87 -11.71 2.92 0.58
CA THR A 87 -11.59 1.92 -0.48
C THR A 87 -12.73 2.11 -1.47
N THR A 88 -12.44 1.91 -2.76
CA THR A 88 -13.41 2.03 -3.84
C THR A 88 -13.07 0.99 -4.89
N VAL A 89 -14.08 0.33 -5.44
CA VAL A 89 -13.88 -0.67 -6.51
C VAL A 89 -14.42 -0.10 -7.82
N VAL A 90 -13.57 -0.03 -8.84
CA VAL A 90 -13.96 0.48 -10.16
C VAL A 90 -13.33 -0.37 -11.26
N PRO A 91 -13.92 -0.43 -12.47
CA PRO A 91 -13.26 -1.05 -13.61
C PRO A 91 -11.94 -0.32 -13.93
N PHE A 92 -10.95 -1.04 -14.44
CA PHE A 92 -9.65 -0.45 -14.79
C PHE A 92 -9.80 0.82 -15.63
N ASN A 93 -10.68 0.78 -16.63
CA ASN A 93 -10.91 1.93 -17.52
C ASN A 93 -11.53 3.15 -16.83
N GLU A 94 -12.07 2.99 -15.62
CA GLU A 94 -12.73 4.07 -14.90
C GLU A 94 -11.92 4.59 -13.72
N VAL A 95 -10.67 4.13 -13.55
CA VAL A 95 -9.77 4.69 -12.55
C VAL A 95 -9.55 6.18 -12.90
N SER A 96 -9.70 7.05 -11.91
CA SER A 96 -9.71 8.50 -12.12
C SER A 96 -8.31 9.12 -12.19
N GLU A 97 -8.25 10.32 -12.79
CA GLU A 97 -7.02 11.13 -12.77
C GLU A 97 -6.61 11.49 -11.34
N GLU A 98 -7.60 11.74 -10.48
CA GLU A 98 -7.34 12.05 -9.08
C GLU A 98 -6.65 10.88 -8.37
N HIS A 99 -7.12 9.65 -8.60
CA HIS A 99 -6.50 8.47 -8.01
C HIS A 99 -5.05 8.32 -8.51
N ALA A 100 -4.84 8.47 -9.82
CA ALA A 100 -3.50 8.37 -10.41
C ALA A 100 -2.55 9.40 -9.78
N TYR A 101 -3.02 10.62 -9.59
CA TYR A 101 -2.24 11.67 -8.92
C TYR A 101 -1.86 11.28 -7.49
N LYS A 102 -2.81 10.72 -6.75
CA LYS A 102 -2.58 10.28 -5.36
C LYS A 102 -1.64 9.09 -5.25
N GLU A 103 -1.53 8.24 -6.28
CA GLU A 103 -0.54 7.19 -6.27
C GLU A 103 0.88 7.75 -6.41
N GLY A 104 1.02 8.92 -6.98
CA GLY A 104 2.26 9.71 -6.91
C GLY A 104 3.41 9.25 -7.78
N GLU A 105 3.21 8.26 -8.65
CA GLU A 105 4.28 7.67 -9.43
C GLU A 105 4.48 8.37 -10.77
N GLY A 106 5.73 8.41 -11.22
CA GLY A 106 6.09 9.01 -12.49
C GLY A 106 5.70 10.48 -12.55
N ASP A 107 5.05 10.89 -13.63
CA ASP A 107 4.57 12.28 -13.80
C ASP A 107 3.21 12.51 -13.14
N ARG A 108 2.69 11.51 -12.43
CA ARG A 108 1.42 11.51 -11.72
C ARG A 108 0.20 11.64 -12.63
N SER A 109 0.36 11.38 -13.94
CA SER A 109 -0.74 11.43 -14.90
C SER A 109 -1.51 10.12 -14.96
N LEU A 110 -2.75 10.18 -15.41
CA LEU A 110 -3.56 8.99 -15.65
C LEU A 110 -2.97 8.14 -16.78
N ALA A 111 -2.41 8.79 -17.82
CA ALA A 111 -1.77 8.08 -18.93
C ALA A 111 -0.60 7.21 -18.44
N TYR A 112 0.27 7.77 -17.60
CA TYR A 112 1.37 7.02 -17.00
C TYR A 112 0.83 5.88 -16.12
N TRP A 113 -0.15 6.18 -15.28
CA TRP A 113 -0.74 5.20 -14.37
C TRP A 113 -1.28 3.99 -15.16
N ARG A 114 -2.05 4.27 -16.23
CA ARG A 114 -2.63 3.19 -17.06
C ARG A 114 -1.56 2.35 -17.75
N MET A 115 -0.53 2.98 -18.27
CA MET A 115 0.55 2.26 -18.96
C MET A 115 1.25 1.29 -18.00
N VAL A 116 1.64 1.77 -16.83
CA VAL A 116 2.36 0.98 -15.83
C VAL A 116 1.48 -0.12 -15.25
N HIS A 117 0.24 0.21 -14.92
CA HIS A 117 -0.65 -0.75 -14.27
C HIS A 117 -1.23 -1.78 -15.23
N GLU A 118 -1.39 -1.43 -16.51
CA GLU A 118 -1.80 -2.42 -17.52
C GLU A 118 -0.75 -3.52 -17.61
N GLU A 119 0.53 -3.15 -17.65
CA GLU A 119 1.61 -4.12 -17.67
C GLU A 119 1.67 -4.94 -16.38
N PHE A 120 1.57 -4.28 -15.23
CA PHE A 120 1.62 -4.93 -13.93
C PHE A 120 0.49 -5.94 -13.77
N PHE A 121 -0.75 -5.53 -14.02
CA PHE A 121 -1.91 -6.41 -13.85
C PHE A 121 -1.95 -7.51 -14.89
N THR A 122 -1.52 -7.25 -16.12
CA THR A 122 -1.43 -8.28 -17.14
C THR A 122 -0.54 -9.43 -16.69
N LYS A 123 0.62 -9.10 -16.11
CA LYS A 123 1.54 -10.11 -15.56
C LYS A 123 0.93 -10.84 -14.37
N GLU A 124 0.27 -10.10 -13.50
CA GLU A 124 -0.33 -10.67 -12.29
C GLU A 124 -1.41 -11.69 -12.62
N PHE A 125 -2.17 -11.46 -13.69
CA PHE A 125 -3.23 -12.37 -14.12
C PHE A 125 -2.74 -13.52 -15.00
N GLU A 126 -1.50 -13.50 -15.49
CA GLU A 126 -0.99 -14.53 -16.42
C GLU A 126 -1.12 -15.97 -15.91
N GLU A 127 -0.92 -16.19 -14.62
CA GLU A 127 -0.99 -17.52 -14.02
C GLU A 127 -2.40 -17.89 -13.57
N THR A 128 -3.36 -17.04 -13.83
CA THR A 128 -4.75 -17.29 -13.47
C THR A 128 -5.56 -17.66 -14.73
N LYS A 129 -6.80 -18.11 -14.50
CA LYS A 129 -7.73 -18.40 -15.60
C LYS A 129 -8.50 -17.14 -16.01
N ILE A 130 -8.26 -16.01 -15.32
CA ILE A 130 -8.96 -14.76 -15.57
C ILE A 130 -8.09 -13.91 -16.49
N GLU A 131 -8.69 -13.36 -17.55
CA GLU A 131 -8.02 -12.45 -18.45
C GLU A 131 -8.15 -11.02 -17.96
N PHE A 132 -7.04 -10.29 -17.91
CA PHE A 132 -7.06 -8.87 -17.58
C PHE A 132 -7.54 -8.07 -18.81
N ASN A 133 -8.48 -7.16 -18.57
CA ASN A 133 -8.96 -6.22 -19.60
C ASN A 133 -9.47 -4.93 -18.94
N GLY A 134 -10.00 -4.02 -19.75
CA GLY A 134 -10.47 -2.72 -19.25
C GLY A 134 -11.61 -2.79 -18.26
N GLN A 135 -12.34 -3.90 -18.20
CA GLN A 135 -13.45 -4.10 -17.26
C GLN A 135 -13.02 -4.79 -15.97
N THR A 136 -11.76 -5.22 -15.88
CA THR A 136 -11.23 -5.84 -14.68
C THR A 136 -11.37 -4.88 -13.49
N ARG A 137 -11.92 -5.38 -12.37
CA ARG A 137 -12.19 -4.54 -11.20
C ARG A 137 -10.91 -4.27 -10.44
N ILE A 138 -10.72 -3.00 -10.11
CA ILE A 138 -9.55 -2.51 -9.36
C ILE A 138 -10.02 -1.99 -8.03
N LEU A 139 -9.37 -2.45 -6.96
CA LEU A 139 -9.56 -1.89 -5.63
C LEU A 139 -8.62 -0.71 -5.47
N CYS A 140 -9.19 0.46 -5.35
CA CYS A 140 -8.45 1.70 -5.13
C CYS A 140 -8.48 2.01 -3.64
N GLU A 141 -7.29 2.12 -3.02
CA GLU A 141 -7.16 2.44 -1.60
C GLU A 141 -6.52 3.80 -1.43
N GLU A 142 -7.07 4.60 -0.49
CA GLU A 142 -6.40 5.80 0.01
C GLU A 142 -5.95 5.51 1.43
N PHE A 143 -4.82 6.05 1.83
CA PHE A 143 -4.24 5.81 3.15
C PHE A 143 -3.48 7.04 3.65
N GLN A 144 -3.12 6.99 4.92
CA GLN A 144 -2.27 8.01 5.54
C GLN A 144 -1.18 7.32 6.35
N VAL A 145 -0.01 7.97 6.44
CA VAL A 145 1.06 7.51 7.32
C VAL A 145 0.70 7.89 8.74
N VAL A 146 0.68 6.92 9.64
CA VAL A 146 0.37 7.15 11.06
C VAL A 146 1.62 7.08 11.93
N TYR A 147 2.69 6.43 11.43
CA TYR A 147 3.96 6.34 12.16
C TYR A 147 5.06 5.95 11.19
N ASP A 148 6.28 6.40 11.42
CA ASP A 148 7.40 6.02 10.57
C ASP A 148 8.67 5.76 11.39
N CYS A 149 9.64 5.07 10.75
CA CYS A 149 10.89 4.71 11.39
C CYS A 149 11.76 5.93 11.73
N THR A 150 11.62 7.01 10.97
CA THR A 150 12.34 8.25 11.22
C THR A 150 11.89 8.88 12.53
N THR A 151 10.57 8.87 12.79
CA THR A 151 10.00 9.37 14.04
C THR A 151 10.56 8.59 15.22
N THR A 152 10.61 7.25 15.14
CA THR A 152 11.17 6.39 16.17
C THR A 152 12.64 6.72 16.40
N TYR A 153 13.41 6.85 15.34
CA TYR A 153 14.84 7.17 15.41
C TYR A 153 15.06 8.53 16.06
N GLN A 154 14.31 9.55 15.63
CA GLN A 154 14.42 10.90 16.18
C GLN A 154 14.10 10.92 17.67
N LYS A 155 13.10 10.17 18.11
CA LYS A 155 12.72 10.08 19.51
C LYS A 155 13.85 9.49 20.37
N ILE A 156 14.54 8.47 19.83
CA ILE A 156 15.68 7.84 20.52
C ILE A 156 16.89 8.76 20.55
N SER A 157 17.13 9.49 19.47
CA SER A 157 18.31 10.35 19.30
C SER A 157 18.18 11.71 19.97
N SER A 158 16.96 12.14 20.28
CA SER A 158 16.72 13.45 20.89
C SER A 158 17.18 13.44 22.36
N PRO A 159 18.07 14.36 22.76
CA PRO A 159 18.59 14.37 24.15
C PRO A 159 17.62 14.96 25.15
N LEU A 160 16.42 15.12 24.81
CA LEU A 160 15.45 15.63 25.75
C LEU A 160 14.60 14.58 26.32
#